data_24eb6133a03ce748cb9de65f4790f5d4
#
_entry.id   24eb6133a03ce748cb9de65f4790f5d4
#
_cell.length_a   1.000
_cell.length_b   1.000
_cell.length_c   1.000
_cell.angle_alpha   90.00
_cell.angle_beta   90.00
_cell.angle_gamma   90.00
#
_symmetry.space_group_name_H-M   'P 1'
#
loop_
_entity.id
_entity.type
_entity.pdbx_description
1 polymer ?
#
loop_
_entity_poly.entity_id
_entity_poly.type
_entity_poly.pdbx_seq_one_letter_code
_entity_poly.pdbx_strand_id
1 'polypeptide(L)'
;MNDAQPSVQRLTAADVDAVSALAKTVWQATYPPLIPQAQIDAMLADRYAPQRVREQLGDPRQAWWVARREHVLAGFAHALLDESDCKLDKLYVHPAQQRRGIGAALLRAVEDWARRQQVRRLWLQVNRGNTQAIAAYEKYGFRVVDSRVFELGGGFVMDDHLMEKRL
;
A
#
# COMPACT_ATOMS: atom_id res chain seq x y z
N MET A 1 14.13 11.59 24.49
CA MET A 1 13.18 12.07 23.46
C MET A 1 12.16 10.97 23.19
N ASN A 2 10.92 11.23 23.50
CA ASN A 2 9.85 10.31 23.14
C ASN A 2 9.60 10.44 21.64
N ASP A 3 10.17 9.53 20.87
CA ASP A 3 9.68 9.29 19.53
C ASP A 3 8.26 8.73 19.67
N ALA A 4 7.27 9.58 19.41
CA ALA A 4 5.89 9.19 19.54
C ALA A 4 5.61 7.97 18.64
N GLN A 5 5.11 6.90 19.24
CA GLN A 5 4.74 5.69 18.50
C GLN A 5 3.67 6.04 17.46
N PRO A 6 3.75 5.49 16.25
CA PRO A 6 2.70 5.70 15.27
C PRO A 6 1.39 5.04 15.74
N SER A 7 0.27 5.73 15.54
CA SER A 7 -1.05 5.16 15.74
C SER A 7 -1.62 4.70 14.41
N VAL A 8 -2.12 3.46 14.35
CA VAL A 8 -2.75 2.88 13.16
C VAL A 8 -4.22 2.66 13.44
N GLN A 9 -5.07 3.17 12.56
CA GLN A 9 -6.52 3.07 12.66
C GLN A 9 -7.11 2.73 11.31
N ARG A 10 -8.32 2.20 11.31
CA ARG A 10 -9.09 2.04 10.07
C ARG A 10 -9.38 3.41 9.47
N LEU A 11 -9.22 3.51 8.16
CA LEU A 11 -9.57 4.70 7.39
C LEU A 11 -11.06 5.01 7.56
N THR A 12 -11.40 6.25 7.81
CA THR A 12 -12.78 6.74 7.79
C THR A 12 -13.04 7.60 6.56
N ALA A 13 -14.31 7.85 6.25
CA ALA A 13 -14.68 8.70 5.13
C ALA A 13 -14.06 10.11 5.23
N ALA A 14 -13.87 10.63 6.44
CA ALA A 14 -13.25 11.93 6.68
C ALA A 14 -11.76 11.98 6.25
N ASP A 15 -11.08 10.83 6.18
CA ASP A 15 -9.66 10.75 5.84
C ASP A 15 -9.39 10.60 4.33
N VAL A 16 -10.41 10.34 3.52
CA VAL A 16 -10.25 9.95 2.12
C VAL A 16 -9.48 10.99 1.31
N ASP A 17 -9.83 12.26 1.43
CA ASP A 17 -9.17 13.33 0.68
C ASP A 17 -7.71 13.50 1.09
N ALA A 18 -7.41 13.39 2.38
CA ALA A 18 -6.05 13.46 2.89
C ALA A 18 -5.18 12.29 2.40
N VAL A 19 -5.75 11.08 2.31
CA VAL A 19 -5.06 9.91 1.75
C VAL A 19 -4.80 10.08 0.26
N SER A 20 -5.76 10.59 -0.51
CA SER A 20 -5.56 10.89 -1.93
C SER A 20 -4.43 11.91 -2.14
N ALA A 21 -4.36 12.93 -1.31
CA ALA A 21 -3.28 13.93 -1.36
C ALA A 21 -1.93 13.32 -0.98
N LEU A 22 -1.88 12.49 0.06
CA LEU A 22 -0.65 11.79 0.46
C LEU A 22 -0.17 10.83 -0.64
N ALA A 23 -1.08 10.13 -1.29
CA ALA A 23 -0.76 9.25 -2.41
C ALA A 23 -0.02 9.99 -3.53
N LYS A 24 -0.46 11.18 -3.90
CA LYS A 24 0.23 12.02 -4.90
C LYS A 24 1.65 12.33 -4.47
N THR A 25 1.84 12.73 -3.23
CA THR A 25 3.16 13.06 -2.68
C THR A 25 4.10 11.85 -2.73
N VAL A 26 3.63 10.68 -2.27
CA VAL A 26 4.43 9.46 -2.24
C VAL A 26 4.75 8.96 -3.65
N TRP A 27 3.77 8.92 -4.53
CA TRP A 27 3.95 8.44 -5.89
C TRP A 27 4.91 9.33 -6.67
N GLN A 28 4.78 10.64 -6.53
CA GLN A 28 5.68 11.58 -7.21
C GLN A 28 7.11 11.51 -6.67
N ALA A 29 7.31 11.11 -5.43
CA ALA A 29 8.64 10.90 -4.86
C ALA A 29 9.26 9.56 -5.29
N THR A 30 8.45 8.56 -5.61
CA THR A 30 8.91 7.18 -5.82
C THR A 30 9.02 6.78 -7.29
N TYR A 31 8.02 7.09 -8.11
CA TYR A 31 7.84 6.47 -9.41
C TYR A 31 8.41 7.19 -10.63
N PRO A 32 8.74 8.50 -10.63
CA PRO A 32 9.25 9.14 -11.84
C PRO A 32 10.43 8.44 -12.53
N PRO A 33 11.41 7.85 -11.78
CA PRO A 33 12.49 7.10 -12.43
C PRO A 33 12.06 5.74 -12.99
N LEU A 34 10.90 5.23 -12.60
CA LEU A 34 10.47 3.85 -12.86
C LEU A 34 9.40 3.75 -13.94
N ILE A 35 8.49 4.72 -14.01
CA ILE A 35 7.37 4.74 -14.97
C ILE A 35 7.14 6.15 -15.50
N PRO A 36 6.54 6.30 -16.69
CA PRO A 36 6.25 7.62 -17.24
C PRO A 36 5.28 8.44 -16.38
N GLN A 37 5.42 9.77 -16.40
CA GLN A 37 4.55 10.67 -15.65
C GLN A 37 3.07 10.48 -16.03
N ALA A 38 2.77 10.27 -17.30
CA ALA A 38 1.39 10.02 -17.74
C ALA A 38 0.78 8.77 -17.09
N GLN A 39 1.60 7.73 -16.88
CA GLN A 39 1.16 6.52 -16.17
C GLN A 39 0.92 6.80 -14.68
N ILE A 40 1.81 7.56 -14.03
CA ILE A 40 1.61 8.00 -12.64
C ILE A 40 0.28 8.73 -12.50
N ASP A 41 0.02 9.73 -13.35
CA ASP A 41 -1.18 10.53 -13.30
C ASP A 41 -2.45 9.69 -13.53
N ALA A 42 -2.41 8.78 -14.49
CA ALA A 42 -3.54 7.89 -14.77
C ALA A 42 -3.83 6.94 -13.62
N MET A 43 -2.80 6.37 -13.01
CA MET A 43 -2.95 5.44 -11.89
C MET A 43 -3.44 6.14 -10.63
N LEU A 44 -2.97 7.36 -10.33
CA LEU A 44 -3.46 8.15 -9.22
C LEU A 44 -4.93 8.51 -9.39
N ALA A 45 -5.32 8.94 -10.60
CA ALA A 45 -6.70 9.32 -10.91
C ALA A 45 -7.67 8.14 -10.77
N ASP A 46 -7.24 6.92 -11.10
CA ASP A 46 -8.06 5.71 -11.00
C ASP A 46 -8.04 5.12 -9.58
N ARG A 47 -6.86 4.78 -9.07
CA ARG A 47 -6.72 3.98 -7.85
C ARG A 47 -7.02 4.74 -6.56
N TYR A 48 -6.91 6.05 -6.57
CA TYR A 48 -7.10 6.91 -5.41
C TYR A 48 -8.26 7.90 -5.58
N ALA A 49 -9.13 7.69 -6.57
CA ALA A 49 -10.35 8.47 -6.73
C ALA A 49 -11.15 8.42 -5.41
N PRO A 50 -11.51 9.57 -4.83
CA PRO A 50 -12.19 9.59 -3.53
C PRO A 50 -13.46 8.75 -3.49
N GLN A 51 -14.26 8.77 -4.55
CA GLN A 51 -15.47 7.95 -4.63
C GLN A 51 -15.14 6.47 -4.60
N ARG A 52 -14.12 6.04 -5.34
CA ARG A 52 -13.69 4.64 -5.35
C ARG A 52 -13.23 4.17 -3.97
N VAL A 53 -12.46 4.99 -3.28
CA VAL A 53 -12.02 4.68 -1.91
C VAL A 53 -13.22 4.56 -0.97
N ARG A 54 -14.17 5.50 -1.05
CA ARG A 54 -15.40 5.44 -0.24
C ARG A 54 -16.20 4.17 -0.47
N GLU A 55 -16.34 3.74 -1.74
CA GLU A 55 -17.00 2.48 -2.08
C GLU A 55 -16.27 1.28 -1.47
N GLN A 56 -14.95 1.27 -1.51
CA GLN A 56 -14.12 0.22 -0.92
C GLN A 56 -14.25 0.16 0.60
N LEU A 57 -14.46 1.30 1.28
CA LEU A 57 -14.69 1.31 2.73
C LEU A 57 -15.98 0.57 3.14
N GLY A 58 -16.95 0.50 2.23
CA GLY A 58 -18.20 -0.23 2.44
C GLY A 58 -18.13 -1.72 2.09
N ASP A 59 -17.04 -2.18 1.52
CA ASP A 59 -16.86 -3.57 1.09
C ASP A 59 -16.18 -4.39 2.21
N PRO A 60 -16.87 -5.40 2.80
CA PRO A 60 -16.28 -6.20 3.88
C PRO A 60 -15.08 -7.05 3.45
N ARG A 61 -14.86 -7.21 2.15
CA ARG A 61 -13.70 -7.92 1.60
C ARG A 61 -12.47 -7.04 1.46
N GLN A 62 -12.57 -5.78 1.79
CA GLN A 62 -11.47 -4.81 1.70
C GLN A 62 -11.33 -4.04 2.99
N ALA A 63 -10.12 -3.55 3.24
CA ALA A 63 -9.87 -2.69 4.39
C ALA A 63 -8.76 -1.70 4.06
N TRP A 64 -8.92 -0.51 4.57
CA TRP A 64 -7.95 0.57 4.50
C TRP A 64 -7.54 0.99 5.90
N TRP A 65 -6.28 1.36 6.07
CA TRP A 65 -5.72 1.87 7.32
C TRP A 65 -4.96 3.15 7.08
N VAL A 66 -4.95 4.00 8.10
CA VAL A 66 -4.08 5.18 8.16
C VAL A 66 -3.16 5.08 9.36
N ALA A 67 -1.96 5.58 9.20
CA ALA A 67 -1.01 5.76 10.29
C ALA A 67 -0.78 7.25 10.51
N ARG A 68 -0.85 7.66 11.78
CA ARG A 68 -0.52 9.02 12.21
C ARG A 68 0.62 8.99 13.20
N ARG A 69 1.41 10.03 13.15
CA ARG A 69 2.44 10.30 14.12
C ARG A 69 2.33 11.77 14.51
N GLU A 70 2.15 12.03 15.82
CA GLU A 70 1.90 13.38 16.32
C GLU A 70 0.75 14.09 15.58
N HIS A 71 -0.36 13.36 15.36
CA HIS A 71 -1.56 13.79 14.64
C HIS A 71 -1.37 14.06 13.14
N VAL A 72 -0.18 13.86 12.60
CA VAL A 72 0.11 14.03 11.18
C VAL A 72 -0.11 12.70 10.46
N LEU A 73 -0.82 12.74 9.32
CA LEU A 73 -1.00 11.57 8.46
C LEU A 73 0.36 11.20 7.86
N ALA A 74 0.86 10.02 8.21
CA ALA A 74 2.21 9.59 7.87
C ALA A 74 2.25 8.44 6.88
N GLY A 75 1.17 7.70 6.72
CA GLY A 75 1.11 6.58 5.80
C GLY A 75 -0.28 5.97 5.72
N PHE A 76 -0.43 5.04 4.80
CA PHE A 76 -1.68 4.29 4.62
C PHE A 76 -1.42 2.90 4.03
N ALA A 77 -2.39 2.02 4.21
CA ALA A 77 -2.38 0.68 3.61
C ALA A 77 -3.78 0.31 3.12
N HIS A 78 -3.83 -0.53 2.11
CA HIS A 78 -5.06 -1.10 1.58
C HIS A 78 -4.83 -2.59 1.32
N ALA A 79 -5.75 -3.42 1.79
CA ALA A 79 -5.73 -4.85 1.57
C ALA A 79 -7.10 -5.34 1.11
N LEU A 80 -7.09 -6.39 0.31
CA LEU A 80 -8.32 -6.99 -0.20
C LEU A 80 -8.22 -8.52 -0.18
N LEU A 81 -9.33 -9.16 0.10
CA LEU A 81 -9.45 -10.62 0.05
C LEU A 81 -9.61 -11.07 -1.39
N ASP A 82 -8.85 -12.09 -1.77
CA ASP A 82 -8.84 -12.71 -3.08
C ASP A 82 -8.96 -14.22 -2.89
N GLU A 83 -10.15 -14.75 -3.10
CA GLU A 83 -10.49 -16.15 -2.82
C GLU A 83 -10.06 -16.58 -1.41
N SER A 84 -8.96 -17.33 -1.30
CA SER A 84 -8.40 -17.81 -0.03
C SER A 84 -7.21 -16.99 0.47
N ASP A 85 -6.79 -15.99 -0.30
CA ASP A 85 -5.61 -15.17 -0.04
C ASP A 85 -5.98 -13.71 0.24
N CYS A 86 -5.00 -12.94 0.69
CA CYS A 86 -5.14 -11.50 0.87
C CYS A 86 -4.07 -10.78 0.07
N LYS A 87 -4.48 -9.83 -0.74
CA LYS A 87 -3.55 -8.94 -1.45
C LYS A 87 -3.30 -7.70 -0.61
N LEU A 88 -2.04 -7.43 -0.32
CA LEU A 88 -1.59 -6.13 0.13
C LEU A 88 -1.49 -5.22 -1.09
N ASP A 89 -2.53 -4.44 -1.36
CA ASP A 89 -2.63 -3.65 -2.59
C ASP A 89 -1.88 -2.33 -2.52
N LYS A 90 -1.80 -1.74 -1.34
CA LYS A 90 -1.11 -0.47 -1.10
C LYS A 90 -0.45 -0.47 0.27
N LEU A 91 0.79 -0.02 0.34
CA LEU A 91 1.51 0.26 1.58
C LEU A 91 2.50 1.38 1.30
N TYR A 92 2.20 2.58 1.79
CA TYR A 92 3.01 3.76 1.52
C TYR A 92 3.20 4.60 2.78
N VAL A 93 4.40 5.15 2.92
CA VAL A 93 4.79 6.03 4.02
C VAL A 93 5.28 7.34 3.43
N HIS A 94 4.84 8.47 4.00
CA HIS A 94 5.31 9.79 3.61
C HIS A 94 6.84 9.83 3.61
N PRO A 95 7.49 10.37 2.56
CA PRO A 95 8.96 10.39 2.47
C PRO A 95 9.65 10.97 3.71
N ALA A 96 9.09 12.01 4.32
CA ALA A 96 9.62 12.63 5.52
C ALA A 96 9.42 11.79 6.80
N GLN A 97 8.61 10.74 6.75
CA GLN A 97 8.26 9.88 7.89
C GLN A 97 8.82 8.46 7.77
N GLN A 98 9.61 8.18 6.75
CA GLN A 98 10.21 6.88 6.56
C GLN A 98 11.26 6.55 7.64
N ARG A 99 11.54 5.26 7.83
CA ARG A 99 12.49 4.73 8.83
C ARG A 99 12.08 4.98 10.29
N ARG A 100 10.78 5.12 10.56
CA ARG A 100 10.22 5.33 11.90
C ARG A 100 9.26 4.21 12.33
N GLY A 101 9.30 3.06 11.64
CA GLY A 101 8.47 1.91 11.96
C GLY A 101 7.01 2.02 11.51
N ILE A 102 6.65 3.02 10.71
CA ILE A 102 5.26 3.25 10.27
C ILE A 102 4.82 2.16 9.30
N GLY A 103 5.65 1.79 8.33
CA GLY A 103 5.34 0.70 7.41
C GLY A 103 5.15 -0.63 8.12
N ALA A 104 5.98 -0.93 9.10
CA ALA A 104 5.85 -2.14 9.92
C ALA A 104 4.56 -2.14 10.74
N ALA A 105 4.18 -0.99 11.31
CA ALA A 105 2.94 -0.87 12.09
C ALA A 105 1.69 -1.06 11.21
N LEU A 106 1.69 -0.46 10.02
CA LEU A 106 0.62 -0.68 9.04
C LEU A 106 0.52 -2.13 8.62
N LEU A 107 1.65 -2.77 8.33
CA LEU A 107 1.67 -4.17 7.92
C LEU A 107 1.15 -5.09 9.03
N ARG A 108 1.50 -4.84 10.29
CA ARG A 108 0.95 -5.61 11.43
C ARG A 108 -0.58 -5.51 11.48
N ALA A 109 -1.14 -4.33 11.25
CA ALA A 109 -2.59 -4.14 11.21
C ALA A 109 -3.24 -4.95 10.07
N VAL A 110 -2.62 -4.96 8.89
CA VAL A 110 -3.06 -5.78 7.75
C VAL A 110 -3.00 -7.26 8.08
N GLU A 111 -1.89 -7.72 8.65
CA GLU A 111 -1.69 -9.14 9.02
C GLU A 111 -2.72 -9.59 10.04
N ASP A 112 -2.99 -8.78 11.07
CA ASP A 112 -3.98 -9.10 12.09
C ASP A 112 -5.39 -9.20 11.48
N TRP A 113 -5.72 -8.28 10.59
CA TRP A 113 -7.00 -8.35 9.88
C TRP A 113 -7.10 -9.60 8.99
N ALA A 114 -6.05 -9.91 8.24
CA ALA A 114 -6.01 -11.08 7.38
C ALA A 114 -6.17 -12.39 8.19
N ARG A 115 -5.50 -12.49 9.34
CA ARG A 115 -5.66 -13.64 10.24
C ARG A 115 -7.08 -13.77 10.76
N ARG A 116 -7.74 -12.67 11.11
CA ARG A 116 -9.16 -12.68 11.50
C ARG A 116 -10.08 -13.12 10.38
N GLN A 117 -9.69 -12.90 9.12
CA GLN A 117 -10.38 -13.42 7.94
C GLN A 117 -10.02 -14.88 7.62
N GLN A 118 -9.22 -15.54 8.46
CA GLN A 118 -8.74 -16.91 8.27
C GLN A 118 -7.85 -17.09 7.04
N VAL A 119 -7.23 -16.03 6.58
CA VAL A 119 -6.27 -16.05 5.48
C VAL A 119 -4.89 -16.38 6.03
N ARG A 120 -4.14 -17.17 5.28
CA ARG A 120 -2.81 -17.63 5.67
C ARG A 120 -1.69 -17.17 4.74
N ARG A 121 -2.04 -16.40 3.72
CA ARG A 121 -1.07 -15.91 2.75
C ARG A 121 -1.38 -14.46 2.39
N LEU A 122 -0.39 -13.60 2.55
CA LEU A 122 -0.38 -12.26 1.95
C LEU A 122 0.45 -12.31 0.67
N TRP A 123 0.00 -11.58 -0.34
CA TRP A 123 0.79 -11.37 -1.55
C TRP A 123 0.68 -9.93 -2.01
N LEU A 124 1.67 -9.49 -2.78
CA LEU A 124 1.73 -8.14 -3.32
C LEU A 124 2.41 -8.12 -4.68
N GLN A 125 2.20 -7.03 -5.41
CA GLN A 125 2.94 -6.69 -6.60
C GLN A 125 3.81 -5.47 -6.29
N VAL A 126 5.05 -5.51 -6.73
CA VAL A 126 5.99 -4.39 -6.57
C VAL A 126 6.77 -4.20 -7.85
N ASN A 127 6.93 -2.95 -8.28
CA ASN A 127 7.74 -2.64 -9.47
C ASN A 127 9.14 -3.21 -9.28
N ARG A 128 9.62 -3.91 -10.29
CA ARG A 128 10.92 -4.58 -10.30
C ARG A 128 12.08 -3.62 -10.04
N GLY A 129 11.94 -2.36 -10.41
CA GLY A 129 12.93 -1.30 -10.17
C GLY A 129 12.83 -0.64 -8.79
N ASN A 130 11.78 -0.91 -8.01
CA ASN A 130 11.60 -0.34 -6.69
C ASN A 130 12.39 -1.16 -5.65
N THR A 131 13.70 -1.06 -5.71
CA THR A 131 14.63 -1.85 -4.89
C THR A 131 14.50 -1.56 -3.40
N GLN A 132 14.17 -0.31 -3.04
CA GLN A 132 13.96 0.08 -1.64
C GLN A 132 12.73 -0.62 -1.05
N ALA A 133 11.63 -0.65 -1.76
CA ALA A 133 10.42 -1.33 -1.32
C ALA A 133 10.62 -2.85 -1.24
N ILE A 134 11.27 -3.45 -2.25
CA ILE A 134 11.58 -4.89 -2.26
C ILE A 134 12.41 -5.27 -1.02
N ALA A 135 13.45 -4.50 -0.72
CA ALA A 135 14.29 -4.74 0.45
C ALA A 135 13.50 -4.62 1.77
N ALA A 136 12.58 -3.65 1.87
CA ALA A 136 11.70 -3.51 3.03
C ALA A 136 10.76 -4.70 3.18
N TYR A 137 10.14 -5.15 2.09
CA TYR A 137 9.26 -6.32 2.12
C TYR A 137 10.02 -7.59 2.50
N GLU A 138 11.24 -7.78 2.02
CA GLU A 138 12.08 -8.91 2.43
C GLU A 138 12.35 -8.90 3.93
N LYS A 139 12.63 -7.74 4.51
CA LYS A 139 12.77 -7.58 5.96
C LYS A 139 11.48 -7.93 6.73
N TYR A 140 10.33 -7.66 6.13
CA TYR A 140 9.04 -7.98 6.72
C TYR A 140 8.66 -9.47 6.55
N GLY A 141 9.48 -10.25 5.86
CA GLY A 141 9.27 -11.69 5.70
C GLY A 141 8.63 -12.09 4.37
N PHE A 142 8.50 -11.18 3.43
CA PHE A 142 8.05 -11.49 2.06
C PHE A 142 9.21 -12.06 1.24
N ARG A 143 8.88 -12.86 0.24
CA ARG A 143 9.84 -13.36 -0.76
C ARG A 143 9.27 -13.24 -2.15
N VAL A 144 10.13 -13.07 -3.13
CA VAL A 144 9.73 -13.07 -4.55
C VAL A 144 9.37 -14.48 -4.96
N VAL A 145 8.19 -14.66 -5.55
CA VAL A 145 7.71 -15.97 -6.03
C VAL A 145 7.46 -15.99 -7.53
N ASP A 146 7.30 -14.84 -8.16
CA ASP A 146 7.07 -14.73 -9.59
C ASP A 146 7.44 -13.33 -10.08
N SER A 147 7.54 -13.17 -11.40
CA SER A 147 7.75 -11.87 -12.05
C SER A 147 6.91 -11.84 -13.32
N ARG A 148 6.17 -10.75 -13.50
CA ARG A 148 5.23 -10.61 -14.62
C ARG A 148 5.18 -9.18 -15.13
N VAL A 149 4.84 -9.06 -16.40
CA VAL A 149 4.47 -7.78 -17.01
C VAL A 149 2.95 -7.75 -17.15
N PHE A 150 2.31 -6.76 -16.57
CA PHE A 150 0.87 -6.54 -16.64
C PHE A 150 0.58 -5.40 -17.60
N GLU A 151 -0.34 -5.61 -18.53
CA GLU A 151 -0.84 -4.53 -19.38
C GLU A 151 -1.97 -3.79 -18.68
N LEU A 152 -1.87 -2.45 -18.65
CA LEU A 152 -2.87 -1.59 -18.00
C LEU A 152 -3.82 -0.93 -18.99
N GLY A 153 -3.63 -1.14 -20.30
CA GLY A 153 -4.28 -0.38 -21.36
C GLY A 153 -3.59 0.96 -21.64
N GLY A 154 -3.94 1.61 -22.74
CA GLY A 154 -3.33 2.89 -23.13
C GLY A 154 -1.83 2.84 -23.42
N GLY A 155 -1.27 1.65 -23.64
CA GLY A 155 0.17 1.46 -23.84
C GLY A 155 0.99 1.41 -22.55
N PHE A 156 0.35 1.45 -21.40
CA PHE A 156 1.03 1.36 -20.10
C PHE A 156 1.18 -0.08 -19.64
N VAL A 157 2.32 -0.35 -18.99
CA VAL A 157 2.64 -1.68 -18.45
C VAL A 157 3.13 -1.54 -17.00
N MET A 158 2.96 -2.61 -16.21
CA MET A 158 3.62 -2.78 -14.92
C MET A 158 4.53 -4.00 -15.01
N ASP A 159 5.83 -3.77 -14.87
CA ASP A 159 6.86 -4.83 -14.81
C ASP A 159 7.15 -5.11 -13.33
N ASP A 160 6.47 -6.12 -12.78
CA ASP A 160 6.40 -6.35 -11.35
C ASP A 160 7.00 -7.69 -10.93
N HIS A 161 7.54 -7.70 -9.70
CA HIS A 161 7.67 -8.92 -8.92
C HIS A 161 6.37 -9.18 -8.15
N LEU A 162 6.02 -10.46 -8.02
CA LEU A 162 5.04 -10.92 -7.05
C LEU A 162 5.80 -11.42 -5.83
N MET A 163 5.41 -10.92 -4.66
CA MET A 163 6.00 -11.35 -3.39
C MET A 163 4.92 -11.94 -2.49
N GLU A 164 5.29 -12.87 -1.64
CA GLU A 164 4.37 -13.49 -0.68
C GLU A 164 4.98 -13.60 0.70
N LYS A 165 4.08 -13.63 1.68
CA LYS A 165 4.40 -13.95 3.07
C LYS A 165 3.35 -14.90 3.62
N ARG A 166 3.78 -16.00 4.26
CA ARG A 166 2.88 -16.87 5.02
C ARG A 166 2.63 -16.29 6.40
N LEU A 167 1.38 -16.36 6.83
CA LEU A 167 0.95 -15.85 8.12
C LEU A 167 0.87 -16.94 9.19
#